data_49c325ee7af7b701b5412bb073df4e38
#
_entry.id   49c325ee7af7b701b5412bb073df4e38
#
_cell.length_a   1.000
_cell.length_b   1.000
_cell.length_c   1.000
_cell.angle_alpha   90.00
_cell.angle_beta   90.00
_cell.angle_gamma   90.00
#
_symmetry.space_group_name_H-M   'P 1'
#
loop_
_entity.id
_entity.type
_entity.pdbx_description
1 polymer ?
#
loop_
_entity_poly.entity_id
_entity_poly.type
_entity_poly.pdbx_seq_one_letter_code
_entity_poly.pdbx_strand_id
1 'polypeptide(L)'
;MKKQGFSLIELMVVIVIMGILAAVAVPKLFGQMDKAKAAELGLAAGTYIKMQDTYIHEQHKGGSWQSIGYKSPAGNFSGKASTSTFEYDADQGTYNWTASSIVGLNSCAQGKKWFVNFLFEQSPDHAQYWASSDDVANCISSLTPNFTNIGNTATPINSPSSVE
;
A
#
# COMPACT_ATOMS: atom_id res chain seq x y z
N MET A 1 9.12 58.75 13.85
CA MET A 1 9.34 57.51 13.12
C MET A 1 8.54 57.57 11.82
N LYS A 2 9.20 57.52 10.64
CA LYS A 2 8.49 57.49 9.34
C LYS A 2 7.95 56.07 9.13
N LYS A 3 6.64 55.89 9.08
CA LYS A 3 6.00 54.64 8.67
C LYS A 3 6.14 54.55 7.14
N GLN A 4 7.00 53.63 6.68
CA GLN A 4 7.08 53.29 5.26
C GLN A 4 5.90 52.34 4.95
N GLY A 5 5.04 52.75 4.04
CA GLY A 5 3.96 51.93 3.53
C GLY A 5 4.44 51.12 2.32
N PHE A 6 3.92 49.90 2.15
CA PHE A 6 4.16 49.04 0.98
C PHE A 6 3.58 49.71 -0.27
N SER A 7 4.31 49.66 -1.37
CA SER A 7 3.83 50.11 -2.67
C SER A 7 2.87 49.06 -3.25
N LEU A 8 1.80 49.50 -3.91
CA LEU A 8 0.82 48.63 -4.57
C LEU A 8 1.49 47.77 -5.66
N ILE A 9 2.52 48.25 -6.32
CA ILE A 9 3.27 47.53 -7.34
C ILE A 9 4.12 46.39 -6.72
N GLU A 10 4.70 46.61 -5.54
CA GLU A 10 5.43 45.53 -4.81
C GLU A 10 4.54 44.39 -4.49
N LEU A 11 3.30 44.62 -4.03
CA LEU A 11 2.33 43.59 -3.75
C LEU A 11 1.91 42.87 -5.03
N MET A 12 1.68 43.63 -6.12
CA MET A 12 1.25 43.06 -7.40
C MET A 12 2.31 42.14 -8.02
N VAL A 13 3.59 42.49 -7.96
CA VAL A 13 4.69 41.67 -8.46
C VAL A 13 4.81 40.37 -7.65
N VAL A 14 4.66 40.43 -6.33
CA VAL A 14 4.72 39.24 -5.47
C VAL A 14 3.62 38.24 -5.80
N ILE A 15 2.36 38.65 -5.95
CA ILE A 15 1.26 37.72 -6.27
C ILE A 15 1.42 37.13 -7.68
N VAL A 16 1.96 37.85 -8.65
CA VAL A 16 2.23 37.34 -9.99
C VAL A 16 3.30 36.23 -9.93
N ILE A 17 4.41 36.47 -9.22
CA ILE A 17 5.47 35.46 -9.06
C ILE A 17 4.96 34.25 -8.33
N MET A 18 4.21 34.43 -7.23
CA MET A 18 3.59 33.30 -6.50
C MET A 18 2.63 32.53 -7.38
N GLY A 19 1.83 33.17 -8.23
CA GLY A 19 0.92 32.51 -9.16
C GLY A 19 1.64 31.62 -10.16
N ILE A 20 2.74 32.08 -10.74
CA ILE A 20 3.55 31.29 -11.68
C ILE A 20 4.19 30.10 -10.99
N LEU A 21 4.75 30.29 -9.80
CA LEU A 21 5.36 29.20 -9.03
C LEU A 21 4.31 28.16 -8.60
N ALA A 22 3.14 28.60 -8.13
CA ALA A 22 2.04 27.73 -7.75
C ALA A 22 1.53 26.88 -8.91
N ALA A 23 1.42 27.45 -10.12
CA ALA A 23 0.96 26.73 -11.31
C ALA A 23 1.82 25.51 -11.65
N VAL A 24 3.11 25.52 -11.34
CA VAL A 24 4.03 24.39 -11.56
C VAL A 24 4.10 23.46 -10.35
N ALA A 25 4.04 24.01 -9.13
CA ALA A 25 4.23 23.26 -7.89
C ALA A 25 3.00 22.39 -7.54
N VAL A 26 1.79 22.91 -7.72
CA VAL A 26 0.54 22.25 -7.29
C VAL A 26 0.33 20.90 -7.97
N PRO A 27 0.43 20.72 -9.31
CA PRO A 27 0.27 19.43 -9.96
C PRO A 27 1.27 18.39 -9.46
N LYS A 28 2.50 18.80 -9.16
CA LYS A 28 3.56 17.92 -8.68
C LYS A 28 3.30 17.42 -7.25
N LEU A 29 2.69 18.27 -6.42
CA LEU A 29 2.31 17.91 -5.05
C LEU A 29 1.24 16.80 -5.01
N PHE A 30 0.24 16.84 -5.88
CA PHE A 30 -0.80 15.81 -5.94
C PHE A 30 -0.20 14.42 -6.20
N GLY A 31 0.73 14.29 -7.13
CA GLY A 31 1.41 13.00 -7.39
C GLY A 31 2.21 12.48 -6.19
N GLN A 32 2.80 13.35 -5.37
CA GLN A 32 3.50 12.96 -4.15
C GLN A 32 2.53 12.56 -3.03
N MET A 33 1.38 13.21 -2.93
CA MET A 33 0.33 12.85 -1.99
C MET A 33 -0.20 11.43 -2.24
N ASP A 34 -0.40 11.05 -3.49
CA ASP A 34 -0.86 9.70 -3.85
C ASP A 34 0.18 8.64 -3.52
N LYS A 35 1.47 8.93 -3.73
CA LYS A 35 2.56 8.04 -3.28
C LYS A 35 2.61 7.91 -1.75
N ALA A 36 2.38 9.00 -1.02
CA ALA A 36 2.32 8.97 0.44
C ALA A 36 1.17 8.11 0.96
N LYS A 37 -0.02 8.20 0.32
CA LYS A 37 -1.15 7.31 0.62
C LYS A 37 -0.82 5.84 0.32
N ALA A 38 -0.19 5.56 -0.82
CA ALA A 38 0.17 4.22 -1.23
C ALA A 38 1.27 3.58 -0.35
N ALA A 39 2.05 4.36 0.40
CA ALA A 39 3.04 3.86 1.34
C ALA A 39 2.42 3.02 2.48
N GLU A 40 1.14 3.25 2.81
CA GLU A 40 0.37 2.43 3.76
C GLU A 40 0.39 0.95 3.38
N LEU A 41 0.31 0.63 2.08
CA LEU A 41 0.27 -0.74 1.58
C LEU A 41 1.53 -1.54 1.94
N GLY A 42 2.72 -0.94 1.75
CA GLY A 42 3.98 -1.59 2.05
C GLY A 42 4.14 -1.92 3.54
N LEU A 43 3.72 -0.99 4.41
CA LEU A 43 3.73 -1.20 5.86
C LEU A 43 2.74 -2.28 6.28
N ALA A 44 1.52 -2.24 5.76
CA ALA A 44 0.46 -3.19 6.09
C ALA A 44 0.83 -4.61 5.66
N ALA A 45 1.26 -4.78 4.41
CA ALA A 45 1.68 -6.07 3.86
C ALA A 45 2.96 -6.61 4.55
N GLY A 46 3.94 -5.76 4.80
CA GLY A 46 5.16 -6.15 5.51
C GLY A 46 4.90 -6.60 6.95
N THR A 47 3.95 -5.95 7.63
CA THR A 47 3.52 -6.38 8.98
C THR A 47 2.82 -7.73 8.93
N TYR A 48 1.94 -7.93 7.95
CA TYR A 48 1.27 -9.22 7.73
C TYR A 48 2.29 -10.36 7.53
N ILE A 49 3.27 -10.18 6.64
CA ILE A 49 4.30 -11.18 6.37
C ILE A 49 5.06 -11.56 7.64
N LYS A 50 5.49 -10.58 8.43
CA LYS A 50 6.24 -10.83 9.67
C LYS A 50 5.42 -11.60 10.70
N MET A 51 4.14 -11.26 10.87
CA MET A 51 3.26 -11.95 11.79
C MET A 51 2.96 -13.38 11.33
N GLN A 52 2.75 -13.57 10.02
CA GLN A 52 2.54 -14.88 9.42
C GLN A 52 3.77 -15.77 9.59
N ASP A 53 4.95 -15.22 9.34
CA ASP A 53 6.22 -15.93 9.48
C ASP A 53 6.47 -16.36 10.94
N THR A 54 6.26 -15.48 11.90
CA THR A 54 6.32 -15.81 13.32
C THR A 54 5.37 -16.94 13.70
N TYR A 55 4.13 -16.87 13.24
CA TYR A 55 3.12 -17.90 13.50
C TYR A 55 3.49 -19.26 12.89
N ILE A 56 4.05 -19.25 11.68
CA ILE A 56 4.52 -20.47 11.01
C ILE A 56 5.65 -21.12 11.80
N HIS A 57 6.62 -20.34 12.29
CA HIS A 57 7.70 -20.87 13.13
C HIS A 57 7.21 -21.46 14.46
N GLU A 58 6.13 -20.92 15.02
CA GLU A 58 5.57 -21.41 16.28
C GLU A 58 4.62 -22.61 16.10
N GLN A 59 3.80 -22.58 15.06
CA GLN A 59 2.68 -23.50 14.89
C GLN A 59 2.88 -24.52 13.74
N HIS A 60 3.94 -24.38 12.95
CA HIS A 60 4.24 -25.20 11.76
C HIS A 60 3.08 -25.26 10.76
N LYS A 61 2.31 -24.19 10.66
CA LYS A 61 1.18 -24.01 9.73
C LYS A 61 0.89 -22.55 9.46
N GLY A 62 0.22 -22.24 8.35
CA GLY A 62 -0.29 -20.90 8.08
C GLY A 62 -1.46 -20.53 8.99
N GLY A 63 -1.58 -19.24 9.32
CA GLY A 63 -2.65 -18.70 10.16
C GLY A 63 -3.55 -17.72 9.43
N SER A 64 -4.84 -17.68 9.79
CA SER A 64 -5.74 -16.59 9.38
C SER A 64 -5.29 -15.26 10.02
N TRP A 65 -5.75 -14.13 9.52
CA TRP A 65 -5.46 -12.83 10.12
C TRP A 65 -5.76 -12.78 11.62
N GLN A 66 -6.87 -13.40 12.03
CA GLN A 66 -7.24 -13.50 13.44
C GLN A 66 -6.27 -14.39 14.24
N SER A 67 -5.87 -15.54 13.66
CA SER A 67 -4.96 -16.48 14.34
C SER A 67 -3.58 -15.93 14.55
N ILE A 68 -3.05 -15.16 13.57
CA ILE A 68 -1.75 -14.50 13.66
C ILE A 68 -1.80 -13.18 14.42
N GLY A 69 -2.98 -12.71 14.82
CA GLY A 69 -3.18 -11.43 15.48
C GLY A 69 -3.03 -10.20 14.56
N TYR A 70 -3.03 -10.40 13.23
CA TYR A 70 -2.90 -9.30 12.29
C TYR A 70 -4.20 -8.48 12.21
N LYS A 71 -4.04 -7.18 12.36
CA LYS A 71 -5.10 -6.18 12.19
C LYS A 71 -4.71 -5.23 11.06
N SER A 72 -5.59 -5.10 10.07
CA SER A 72 -5.34 -4.17 8.96
C SER A 72 -5.33 -2.71 9.42
N PRO A 73 -4.81 -1.78 8.61
CA PRO A 73 -4.94 -0.34 8.88
C PRO A 73 -6.39 0.12 9.05
N ALA A 74 -7.34 -0.56 8.40
CA ALA A 74 -8.78 -0.30 8.55
C ALA A 74 -9.39 -0.88 9.83
N GLY A 75 -8.62 -1.67 10.58
CA GLY A 75 -9.00 -2.17 11.90
C GLY A 75 -9.69 -3.52 11.92
N ASN A 76 -9.78 -4.24 10.79
CA ASN A 76 -10.41 -5.56 10.74
C ASN A 76 -9.40 -6.70 10.94
N PHE A 77 -9.90 -7.81 11.53
CA PHE A 77 -9.24 -9.11 11.62
C PHE A 77 -9.87 -10.14 10.67
N SER A 78 -11.08 -9.85 10.20
CA SER A 78 -11.87 -10.69 9.31
C SER A 78 -12.77 -9.81 8.46
N GLY A 79 -13.24 -10.33 7.33
CA GLY A 79 -14.08 -9.60 6.40
C GLY A 79 -13.39 -8.39 5.78
N LYS A 80 -14.20 -7.48 5.27
CA LYS A 80 -13.75 -6.26 4.59
C LYS A 80 -13.84 -5.05 5.49
N ALA A 81 -12.83 -4.19 5.44
CA ALA A 81 -12.86 -2.86 6.03
C ALA A 81 -12.01 -1.89 5.22
N SER A 82 -12.36 -0.61 5.26
CA SER A 82 -11.73 0.42 4.43
C SER A 82 -11.13 1.54 5.27
N THR A 83 -9.95 1.99 4.87
CA THR A 83 -9.43 3.32 5.20
C THR A 83 -10.04 4.36 4.24
N SER A 84 -9.55 5.57 4.25
CA SER A 84 -9.96 6.60 3.26
C SER A 84 -9.52 6.28 1.82
N THR A 85 -8.57 5.35 1.63
CA THR A 85 -7.91 5.10 0.35
C THR A 85 -7.98 3.64 -0.10
N PHE A 86 -7.93 2.69 0.85
CA PHE A 86 -7.87 1.26 0.54
C PHE A 86 -8.90 0.46 1.33
N GLU A 87 -9.48 -0.54 0.68
CA GLU A 87 -10.27 -1.61 1.30
C GLU A 87 -9.37 -2.83 1.50
N TYR A 88 -9.29 -3.31 2.73
CA TYR A 88 -8.56 -4.52 3.12
C TYR A 88 -9.52 -5.68 3.28
N ASP A 89 -9.17 -6.83 2.72
CA ASP A 89 -10.02 -8.01 2.70
C ASP A 89 -9.29 -9.22 3.29
N ALA A 90 -9.85 -9.75 4.38
CA ALA A 90 -9.36 -10.92 5.08
C ALA A 90 -10.04 -12.24 4.63
N ASP A 91 -11.12 -12.16 3.83
CA ASP A 91 -11.96 -13.31 3.49
C ASP A 91 -11.58 -13.99 2.17
N GLN A 92 -10.40 -13.74 1.62
CA GLN A 92 -9.97 -14.34 0.35
C GLN A 92 -9.59 -15.83 0.46
N GLY A 93 -10.31 -16.57 1.30
CA GLY A 93 -10.40 -18.04 1.26
C GLY A 93 -9.18 -18.83 1.67
N THR A 94 -8.07 -18.19 1.98
CA THR A 94 -6.83 -18.77 2.50
C THR A 94 -5.87 -17.65 2.85
N TYR A 95 -5.04 -17.84 3.76
CA TYR A 95 -3.92 -17.07 4.35
C TYR A 95 -3.29 -15.91 3.53
N ASN A 96 -3.98 -15.36 2.52
CA ASN A 96 -3.48 -14.30 1.65
C ASN A 96 -3.87 -12.91 2.19
N TRP A 97 -3.08 -11.92 1.84
CA TRP A 97 -3.36 -10.53 2.15
C TRP A 97 -3.73 -9.78 0.86
N THR A 98 -4.83 -9.03 0.90
CA THR A 98 -5.25 -8.19 -0.23
C THR A 98 -5.67 -6.81 0.22
N ALA A 99 -5.40 -5.82 -0.62
CA ALA A 99 -5.89 -4.45 -0.49
C ALA A 99 -6.32 -3.93 -1.86
N SER A 100 -7.46 -3.27 -1.93
CA SER A 100 -7.99 -2.69 -3.17
C SER A 100 -8.11 -1.18 -3.04
N SER A 101 -7.70 -0.43 -4.06
CA SER A 101 -7.89 1.02 -4.06
C SER A 101 -9.37 1.38 -4.19
N ILE A 102 -9.90 2.20 -3.27
CA ILE A 102 -11.27 2.73 -3.36
C ILE A 102 -11.34 4.10 -4.03
N VAL A 103 -10.18 4.67 -4.36
CA VAL A 103 -10.02 5.92 -5.10
C VAL A 103 -8.96 5.75 -6.19
N GLY A 104 -9.04 6.56 -7.25
CA GLY A 104 -7.95 6.63 -8.23
C GLY A 104 -6.72 7.30 -7.62
N LEU A 105 -5.53 6.78 -7.91
CA LEU A 105 -4.25 7.26 -7.38
C LEU A 105 -3.28 7.43 -8.54
N ASN A 106 -3.01 8.67 -8.93
CA ASN A 106 -2.14 8.99 -10.06
C ASN A 106 -2.53 8.19 -11.32
N SER A 107 -1.63 7.35 -11.88
CA SER A 107 -1.92 6.47 -13.03
C SER A 107 -2.62 5.16 -12.67
N CYS A 108 -2.75 4.84 -11.38
CA CYS A 108 -3.40 3.63 -10.89
C CYS A 108 -4.91 3.86 -10.73
N ALA A 109 -5.71 3.12 -11.49
CA ALA A 109 -7.17 3.27 -11.47
C ALA A 109 -7.79 2.75 -10.15
N GLN A 110 -8.98 3.26 -9.82
CA GLN A 110 -9.79 2.73 -8.72
C GLN A 110 -10.11 1.24 -8.94
N GLY A 111 -10.18 0.48 -7.86
CA GLY A 111 -10.50 -0.94 -7.86
C GLY A 111 -9.30 -1.86 -8.10
N LYS A 112 -8.11 -1.31 -8.36
CA LYS A 112 -6.90 -2.11 -8.52
C LYS A 112 -6.46 -2.71 -7.19
N LYS A 113 -5.92 -3.95 -7.26
CA LYS A 113 -5.59 -4.76 -6.10
C LYS A 113 -4.09 -4.92 -5.94
N TRP A 114 -3.63 -4.84 -4.72
CA TRP A 114 -2.34 -5.33 -4.25
C TRP A 114 -2.58 -6.58 -3.43
N PHE A 115 -1.69 -7.55 -3.57
CA PHE A 115 -1.82 -8.81 -2.86
C PHE A 115 -0.47 -9.38 -2.46
N VAL A 116 -0.48 -10.14 -1.37
CA VAL A 116 0.61 -10.99 -0.94
C VAL A 116 0.09 -12.41 -0.92
N ASN A 117 0.61 -13.26 -1.78
CA ASN A 117 0.36 -14.68 -1.75
C ASN A 117 1.47 -15.37 -0.94
N PHE A 118 1.11 -16.43 -0.25
CA PHE A 118 2.09 -17.20 0.49
C PHE A 118 1.90 -18.70 0.23
N LEU A 119 3.03 -19.40 0.18
CA LEU A 119 3.10 -20.84 0.09
C LEU A 119 3.91 -21.33 1.29
N PHE A 120 3.36 -22.28 2.02
CA PHE A 120 4.02 -22.93 3.14
C PHE A 120 4.43 -24.35 2.74
N GLU A 121 5.69 -24.69 2.96
CA GLU A 121 6.24 -26.04 2.79
C GLU A 121 6.67 -26.56 4.17
N GLN A 122 6.14 -27.73 4.57
CA GLN A 122 6.40 -28.30 5.88
C GLN A 122 7.81 -28.86 6.08
N SER A 123 8.60 -28.96 5.02
CA SER A 123 9.95 -29.53 5.14
C SER A 123 10.94 -28.90 4.17
N PRO A 124 11.87 -28.06 4.63
CA PRO A 124 11.96 -27.44 5.98
C PRO A 124 10.85 -26.40 6.20
N ASP A 125 10.50 -26.12 7.46
CA ASP A 125 9.53 -25.07 7.81
C ASP A 125 9.88 -23.74 7.12
N HIS A 126 9.32 -23.52 5.96
CA HIS A 126 9.70 -22.47 5.05
C HIS A 126 8.47 -21.87 4.38
N ALA A 127 8.32 -20.57 4.50
CA ALA A 127 7.27 -19.84 3.81
C ALA A 127 7.85 -18.99 2.68
N GLN A 128 7.25 -19.09 1.53
CA GLN A 128 7.53 -18.23 0.38
C GLN A 128 6.41 -17.19 0.25
N TYR A 129 6.78 -15.94 0.09
CA TYR A 129 5.85 -14.82 -0.09
C TYR A 129 6.09 -14.14 -1.42
N TRP A 130 5.05 -13.93 -2.18
CA TRP A 130 5.08 -13.17 -3.42
C TRP A 130 4.10 -12.01 -3.37
N ALA A 131 4.63 -10.80 -3.48
CA ALA A 131 3.87 -9.56 -3.43
C ALA A 131 3.77 -8.92 -4.81
N SER A 132 2.58 -8.55 -5.25
CA SER A 132 2.35 -7.90 -6.54
C SER A 132 1.03 -7.14 -6.58
N SER A 133 0.64 -6.69 -7.77
CA SER A 133 -0.65 -6.06 -8.05
C SER A 133 -1.20 -6.61 -9.37
N ASP A 134 -2.51 -6.50 -9.56
CA ASP A 134 -3.18 -6.80 -10.84
C ASP A 134 -2.85 -5.80 -11.95
N ASP A 135 -2.23 -4.66 -11.62
CA ASP A 135 -1.76 -3.65 -12.58
C ASP A 135 -0.33 -3.19 -12.21
N VAL A 136 0.65 -4.02 -12.54
CA VAL A 136 2.06 -3.76 -12.23
C VAL A 136 2.56 -2.47 -12.89
N ALA A 137 2.17 -2.23 -14.15
CA ALA A 137 2.66 -1.09 -14.92
C ALA A 137 2.24 0.26 -14.34
N ASN A 138 0.98 0.38 -13.91
CA ASN A 138 0.43 1.65 -13.43
C ASN A 138 0.46 1.77 -11.89
N CYS A 139 0.28 0.68 -11.16
CA CYS A 139 0.17 0.71 -9.70
C CYS A 139 1.52 0.46 -9.02
N ILE A 140 2.24 -0.61 -9.38
CA ILE A 140 3.55 -0.87 -8.77
C ILE A 140 4.56 0.18 -9.22
N SER A 141 4.79 0.33 -10.53
CA SER A 141 5.86 1.19 -11.06
C SER A 141 5.71 2.66 -10.66
N SER A 142 4.48 3.17 -10.56
CA SER A 142 4.23 4.59 -10.30
C SER A 142 4.05 4.92 -8.82
N LEU A 143 3.43 4.03 -8.02
CA LEU A 143 3.03 4.32 -6.65
C LEU A 143 3.85 3.56 -5.61
N THR A 144 4.07 2.26 -5.84
CA THR A 144 4.67 1.34 -4.85
C THR A 144 5.81 0.52 -5.44
N PRO A 145 6.89 1.14 -6.01
CA PRO A 145 7.92 0.43 -6.75
C PRO A 145 8.65 -0.64 -5.93
N ASN A 146 8.66 -0.51 -4.62
CA ASN A 146 9.29 -1.47 -3.71
C ASN A 146 8.32 -2.52 -3.15
N PHE A 147 7.05 -2.52 -3.57
CA PHE A 147 6.06 -3.44 -2.99
C PHE A 147 6.38 -4.90 -3.30
N THR A 148 6.88 -5.21 -4.50
CA THR A 148 7.30 -6.56 -4.87
C THR A 148 8.49 -7.07 -4.08
N ASN A 149 9.29 -6.18 -3.50
CA ASN A 149 10.48 -6.52 -2.71
C ASN A 149 10.17 -6.93 -1.27
N ILE A 150 8.92 -6.78 -0.80
CA ILE A 150 8.52 -7.24 0.54
C ILE A 150 8.30 -8.76 0.60
N GLY A 151 8.09 -9.41 -0.55
CA GLY A 151 8.13 -10.86 -0.68
C GLY A 151 9.57 -11.40 -0.66
N ASN A 152 9.73 -12.68 -0.41
CA ASN A 152 11.01 -13.37 -0.44
C ASN A 152 11.20 -14.23 -1.71
N THR A 153 10.24 -14.23 -2.62
CA THR A 153 10.36 -14.86 -3.94
C THR A 153 9.91 -13.90 -5.04
N ALA A 154 10.62 -13.94 -6.17
CA ALA A 154 10.28 -13.19 -7.38
C ALA A 154 9.32 -13.96 -8.29
N THR A 155 9.16 -15.25 -8.10
CA THR A 155 8.27 -16.10 -8.90
C THR A 155 6.84 -16.02 -8.40
N PRO A 156 5.85 -15.87 -9.30
CA PRO A 156 4.45 -15.98 -8.92
C PRO A 156 4.17 -17.33 -8.28
N ILE A 157 3.71 -17.31 -7.04
CA ILE A 157 3.16 -18.50 -6.39
C ILE A 157 1.66 -18.51 -6.65
N ASN A 158 1.20 -19.52 -7.37
CA ASN A 158 -0.22 -19.80 -7.44
C ASN A 158 -0.68 -20.13 -6.03
N SER A 159 -1.75 -19.48 -5.56
CA SER A 159 -2.32 -19.79 -4.24
C SER A 159 -2.44 -21.30 -4.09
N PRO A 160 -1.95 -21.89 -2.99
CA PRO A 160 -2.17 -23.29 -2.77
C PRO A 160 -3.67 -23.53 -2.77
N SER A 161 -4.11 -24.44 -3.61
CA SER A 161 -5.40 -25.06 -3.47
C SER A 161 -5.52 -25.49 -2.02
N SER A 162 -6.57 -24.99 -1.34
CA SER A 162 -7.05 -25.40 -0.02
C SER A 162 -6.35 -26.64 0.53
N VAL A 163 -5.48 -26.44 1.50
CA VAL A 163 -5.06 -27.56 2.37
C VAL A 163 -6.22 -27.79 3.31
N GLU A 164 -6.88 -28.95 3.15
CA GLU A 164 -7.89 -29.50 4.05
C GLU A 164 -7.37 -29.65 5.49
#